data_53c0f5a2baf383852bcbb950cc8a7fcb
#
_entry.id   53c0f5a2baf383852bcbb950cc8a7fcb
#
_cell.length_a   1.000
_cell.length_b   1.000
_cell.length_c   1.000
_cell.angle_alpha   90.00
_cell.angle_beta   90.00
_cell.angle_gamma   90.00
#
_symmetry.space_group_name_H-M   'P 1'
#
loop_
_entity.id
_entity.type
_entity.pdbx_description
1 polymer ?
#
loop_
_entity_poly.entity_id
_entity_poly.type
_entity_poly.pdbx_seq_one_letter_code
_entity_poly.pdbx_strand_id
1 'polypeptide(L)'
;MGLHTHIEPQRAPQPSGMEILDLRHFSSHHLRPLLEHETRTWASLMSWDYRSSAEMILRYIDSKILPGYAAVENGRVGGYAFFVYENSKGVVGDLYADQSIQVAGGSVERILATHVIETLQQSPGLDRIEAQLLPHESGAVNGPFMQEGFRQFPRLFMVLPLTTNPGIQISSSPDIEFRRWGEQDFQPAASVITAAYRGHIDSDINDQYRSLHGSLRFLNNIVRFPGCGIFDNNASFVAVHRLTRTVVGVLLCSRVRDDVGHITQVCILPESRGRQIGESLIALCTHELRNRNFSALSLTVTENNTKAVNLYHRLGFEIKRQFDAFVWEG
;
A
#
# COMPACT_ATOMS: atom_id res chain seq x y z
N MET A 1 -75.74 3.40 0.02
CA MET A 1 -74.47 3.79 -0.65
C MET A 1 -73.40 3.92 0.44
N GLY A 2 -72.67 2.83 0.65
CA GLY A 2 -71.56 2.78 1.65
C GLY A 2 -70.24 2.77 0.91
N LEU A 3 -69.44 3.78 1.12
CA LEU A 3 -68.06 3.90 0.64
C LEU A 3 -67.17 3.05 1.51
N HIS A 4 -66.67 1.95 1.01
CA HIS A 4 -65.53 1.20 1.60
C HIS A 4 -64.22 1.89 1.20
N THR A 5 -63.62 2.59 2.12
CA THR A 5 -62.26 3.07 2.02
C THR A 5 -61.29 1.88 2.31
N HIS A 6 -60.63 1.37 1.27
CA HIS A 6 -59.49 0.47 1.45
C HIS A 6 -58.36 1.25 2.07
N ILE A 7 -58.01 0.93 3.32
CA ILE A 7 -56.77 1.32 3.95
C ILE A 7 -55.74 0.29 3.57
N GLU A 8 -54.76 0.63 2.71
CA GLU A 8 -53.57 -0.16 2.48
C GLU A 8 -52.78 -0.30 3.79
N PRO A 9 -52.34 -1.51 4.14
CA PRO A 9 -51.48 -1.67 5.33
C PRO A 9 -50.13 -0.99 5.07
N GLN A 10 -49.85 0.06 5.84
CA GLN A 10 -48.53 0.64 5.92
C GLN A 10 -47.54 -0.50 6.30
N ARG A 11 -46.61 -0.84 5.40
CA ARG A 11 -45.45 -1.69 5.71
C ARG A 11 -44.72 -1.05 6.87
N ALA A 12 -44.64 -1.78 8.00
CA ALA A 12 -43.78 -1.41 9.11
C ALA A 12 -42.34 -1.18 8.58
N PRO A 13 -41.67 -0.12 9.03
CA PRO A 13 -40.27 0.07 8.69
C PRO A 13 -39.49 -1.16 9.17
N GLN A 14 -38.81 -1.85 8.24
CA GLN A 14 -37.87 -2.88 8.61
C GLN A 14 -36.76 -2.23 9.47
N PRO A 15 -36.25 -2.91 10.51
CA PRO A 15 -35.19 -2.37 11.33
C PRO A 15 -34.02 -2.03 10.42
N SER A 16 -33.58 -0.77 10.42
CA SER A 16 -32.40 -0.27 9.73
C SER A 16 -31.18 -0.85 10.43
N GLY A 17 -30.80 -2.09 10.06
CA GLY A 17 -29.61 -2.76 10.53
C GLY A 17 -28.60 -2.87 9.40
N MET A 18 -27.34 -2.55 9.67
CA MET A 18 -26.25 -2.85 8.75
C MET A 18 -26.05 -4.37 8.73
N GLU A 19 -25.94 -4.93 7.54
CA GLU A 19 -25.61 -6.33 7.29
C GLU A 19 -24.19 -6.45 6.76
N ILE A 20 -23.43 -7.44 7.25
CA ILE A 20 -22.13 -7.80 6.72
C ILE A 20 -22.27 -9.07 5.90
N LEU A 21 -22.00 -8.98 4.63
CA LEU A 21 -22.22 -10.05 3.65
C LEU A 21 -20.93 -10.38 2.91
N ASP A 22 -20.81 -11.63 2.44
CA ASP A 22 -19.66 -12.08 1.65
C ASP A 22 -19.56 -11.25 0.35
N LEU A 23 -18.38 -10.71 0.09
CA LEU A 23 -18.12 -9.85 -1.07
C LEU A 23 -18.41 -10.55 -2.40
N ARG A 24 -18.30 -11.87 -2.45
CA ARG A 24 -18.58 -12.69 -3.64
C ARG A 24 -20.05 -12.72 -4.06
N HIS A 25 -20.97 -12.26 -3.21
CA HIS A 25 -22.38 -12.09 -3.57
C HIS A 25 -22.65 -10.86 -4.42
N PHE A 26 -21.70 -9.92 -4.48
CA PHE A 26 -21.85 -8.63 -5.17
C PHE A 26 -21.23 -8.67 -6.58
N SER A 27 -21.61 -7.72 -7.39
CA SER A 27 -21.00 -7.44 -8.71
C SER A 27 -20.37 -6.06 -8.72
N SER A 28 -19.59 -5.77 -9.76
CA SER A 28 -18.98 -4.45 -9.97
C SER A 28 -20.02 -3.33 -9.91
N HIS A 29 -21.24 -3.55 -10.38
CA HIS A 29 -22.32 -2.57 -10.36
C HIS A 29 -22.65 -2.08 -8.92
N HIS A 30 -22.63 -2.99 -7.94
CA HIS A 30 -22.94 -2.68 -6.55
C HIS A 30 -21.80 -1.91 -5.87
N LEU A 31 -20.54 -2.22 -6.21
CA LEU A 31 -19.35 -1.65 -5.57
C LEU A 31 -18.81 -0.39 -6.28
N ARG A 32 -19.10 -0.19 -7.56
CA ARG A 32 -18.57 0.91 -8.36
C ARG A 32 -18.75 2.29 -7.72
N PRO A 33 -19.92 2.68 -7.19
CA PRO A 33 -20.06 3.99 -6.55
C PRO A 33 -19.11 4.20 -5.37
N LEU A 34 -18.88 3.14 -4.57
CA LEU A 34 -17.98 3.18 -3.42
C LEU A 34 -16.50 3.26 -3.87
N LEU A 35 -16.09 2.48 -4.87
CA LEU A 35 -14.73 2.53 -5.43
C LEU A 35 -14.42 3.85 -6.15
N GLU A 36 -15.40 4.47 -6.77
CA GLU A 36 -15.26 5.83 -7.32
C GLU A 36 -15.09 6.88 -6.22
N HIS A 37 -15.78 6.73 -5.08
CA HIS A 37 -15.59 7.58 -3.91
C HIS A 37 -14.19 7.37 -3.33
N GLU A 38 -13.75 6.15 -3.18
CA GLU A 38 -12.41 5.80 -2.72
C GLU A 38 -11.32 6.38 -3.64
N THR A 39 -11.49 6.27 -4.96
CA THR A 39 -10.56 6.87 -5.94
C THR A 39 -10.37 8.37 -5.70
N ARG A 40 -11.45 9.10 -5.38
CA ARG A 40 -11.35 10.53 -5.01
C ARG A 40 -10.60 10.73 -3.70
N THR A 41 -10.79 9.85 -2.74
CA THR A 41 -10.08 9.86 -1.45
C THR A 41 -8.57 9.67 -1.64
N TRP A 42 -8.16 8.67 -2.42
CA TRP A 42 -6.76 8.45 -2.77
C TRP A 42 -6.13 9.67 -3.46
N ALA A 43 -6.84 10.26 -4.42
CA ALA A 43 -6.39 11.46 -5.12
C ALA A 43 -6.23 12.66 -4.18
N SER A 44 -7.15 12.85 -3.25
CA SER A 44 -7.13 13.95 -2.28
C SER A 44 -6.04 13.77 -1.21
N LEU A 45 -5.90 12.58 -0.64
CA LEU A 45 -4.99 12.34 0.49
C LEU A 45 -3.54 12.17 0.06
N MET A 46 -3.29 11.54 -1.08
CA MET A 46 -1.94 11.11 -1.48
C MET A 46 -1.53 11.58 -2.87
N SER A 47 -2.43 12.25 -3.59
CA SER A 47 -2.22 12.60 -5.01
C SER A 47 -1.97 11.37 -5.91
N TRP A 48 -2.60 10.24 -5.58
CA TRP A 48 -2.50 8.99 -6.35
C TRP A 48 -3.72 8.78 -7.25
N ASP A 49 -3.48 8.27 -8.43
CA ASP A 49 -4.53 7.80 -9.34
C ASP A 49 -4.85 6.33 -9.05
N TYR A 50 -5.93 6.10 -8.31
CA TYR A 50 -6.36 4.76 -7.91
C TYR A 50 -7.29 4.09 -8.93
N ARG A 51 -7.63 4.74 -10.06
CA ARG A 51 -8.60 4.23 -11.03
C ARG A 51 -8.25 2.85 -11.56
N SER A 52 -6.99 2.60 -11.91
CA SER A 52 -6.56 1.30 -12.41
C SER A 52 -6.71 0.18 -11.39
N SER A 53 -6.41 0.46 -10.12
CA SER A 53 -6.60 -0.48 -9.00
C SER A 53 -8.09 -0.73 -8.76
N ALA A 54 -8.92 0.30 -8.73
CA ALA A 54 -10.36 0.19 -8.59
C ALA A 54 -10.99 -0.68 -9.69
N GLU A 55 -10.62 -0.47 -10.96
CA GLU A 55 -11.11 -1.29 -12.08
C GLU A 55 -10.61 -2.75 -12.00
N MET A 56 -9.41 -2.98 -11.48
CA MET A 56 -8.91 -4.33 -11.23
C MET A 56 -9.72 -5.04 -10.14
N ILE A 57 -9.98 -4.35 -9.02
CA ILE A 57 -10.82 -4.87 -7.92
C ILE A 57 -12.22 -5.21 -8.44
N LEU A 58 -12.86 -4.31 -9.21
CA LEU A 58 -14.18 -4.56 -9.81
C LEU A 58 -14.20 -5.81 -10.69
N ARG A 59 -13.17 -6.06 -11.50
CA ARG A 59 -13.05 -7.29 -12.31
C ARG A 59 -12.93 -8.54 -11.44
N TYR A 60 -12.18 -8.50 -10.33
CA TYR A 60 -12.08 -9.62 -9.41
C TYR A 60 -13.39 -9.89 -8.66
N ILE A 61 -14.16 -8.85 -8.32
CA ILE A 61 -15.50 -8.98 -7.75
C ILE A 61 -16.43 -9.67 -8.73
N ASP A 62 -16.47 -9.25 -10.00
CA ASP A 62 -17.30 -9.89 -11.02
C ASP A 62 -16.92 -11.36 -11.25
N SER A 63 -15.63 -11.69 -11.14
CA SER A 63 -15.14 -13.06 -11.23
C SER A 63 -15.46 -13.92 -10.00
N LYS A 64 -16.02 -13.34 -8.91
CA LYS A 64 -16.38 -14.01 -7.65
C LYS A 64 -15.21 -14.70 -6.92
N ILE A 65 -13.98 -14.30 -7.22
CA ILE A 65 -12.77 -14.92 -6.67
C ILE A 65 -12.15 -14.12 -5.52
N LEU A 66 -12.62 -12.88 -5.28
CA LEU A 66 -12.06 -12.00 -4.25
C LEU A 66 -12.75 -12.28 -2.91
N PRO A 67 -12.07 -12.92 -1.93
CA PRO A 67 -12.63 -13.15 -0.62
C PRO A 67 -12.66 -11.86 0.19
N GLY A 68 -13.72 -11.65 0.95
CA GLY A 68 -13.90 -10.45 1.76
C GLY A 68 -15.34 -10.22 2.15
N TYR A 69 -15.62 -9.02 2.61
CA TYR A 69 -16.92 -8.62 3.14
C TYR A 69 -17.37 -7.27 2.60
N ALA A 70 -18.67 -7.11 2.47
CA ALA A 70 -19.32 -5.85 2.17
C ALA A 70 -20.28 -5.49 3.33
N ALA A 71 -20.24 -4.25 3.76
CA ALA A 71 -21.20 -3.67 4.68
C ALA A 71 -22.35 -3.05 3.89
N VAL A 72 -23.57 -3.51 4.14
CA VAL A 72 -24.77 -3.13 3.40
C VAL A 72 -25.77 -2.47 4.34
N GLU A 73 -26.22 -1.30 4.00
CA GLU A 73 -27.30 -0.58 4.69
C GLU A 73 -28.38 -0.19 3.69
N ASN A 74 -29.65 -0.54 3.97
CA ASN A 74 -30.78 -0.24 3.10
C ASN A 74 -30.60 -0.70 1.62
N GLY A 75 -29.90 -1.85 1.42
CA GLY A 75 -29.62 -2.40 0.09
C GLY A 75 -28.47 -1.72 -0.65
N ARG A 76 -27.77 -0.76 -0.06
CA ARG A 76 -26.61 -0.06 -0.63
C ARG A 76 -25.33 -0.53 0.06
N VAL A 77 -24.30 -0.82 -0.72
CA VAL A 77 -22.96 -1.09 -0.20
C VAL A 77 -22.31 0.23 0.27
N GLY A 78 -22.01 0.29 1.55
CA GLY A 78 -21.42 1.46 2.19
C GLY A 78 -19.98 1.26 2.64
N GLY A 79 -19.49 0.01 2.63
CA GLY A 79 -18.10 -0.31 2.93
C GLY A 79 -17.74 -1.69 2.38
N TYR A 80 -16.46 -1.94 2.22
CA TYR A 80 -15.95 -3.25 1.83
C TYR A 80 -14.55 -3.49 2.41
N ALA A 81 -14.20 -4.75 2.53
CA ALA A 81 -12.82 -5.18 2.78
C ALA A 81 -12.57 -6.48 2.04
N PHE A 82 -11.36 -6.64 1.50
CA PHE A 82 -10.94 -7.90 0.92
C PHE A 82 -9.55 -8.31 1.41
N PHE A 83 -9.24 -9.58 1.25
CA PHE A 83 -7.95 -10.14 1.58
C PHE A 83 -7.52 -11.16 0.52
N VAL A 84 -6.25 -11.50 0.52
CA VAL A 84 -5.69 -12.52 -0.36
C VAL A 84 -4.84 -13.50 0.45
N TYR A 85 -4.76 -14.74 -0.02
CA TYR A 85 -3.89 -15.76 0.54
C TYR A 85 -2.60 -15.85 -0.28
N GLU A 86 -1.46 -15.78 0.41
CA GLU A 86 -0.13 -15.99 -0.15
C GLU A 86 0.58 -17.12 0.62
N ASN A 87 0.44 -18.37 0.18
CA ASN A 87 0.90 -19.57 0.91
C ASN A 87 0.26 -19.65 2.31
N SER A 88 1.06 -19.62 3.39
CA SER A 88 0.59 -19.62 4.78
C SER A 88 0.29 -18.21 5.33
N LYS A 89 0.25 -17.19 4.46
CA LYS A 89 0.01 -15.81 4.85
C LYS A 89 -1.32 -15.28 4.29
N GLY A 90 -2.06 -14.55 5.13
CA GLY A 90 -3.17 -13.68 4.73
C GLY A 90 -2.71 -12.23 4.59
N VAL A 91 -3.09 -11.55 3.52
CA VAL A 91 -2.83 -10.12 3.34
C VAL A 91 -4.16 -9.40 3.20
N VAL A 92 -4.42 -8.44 4.10
CA VAL A 92 -5.55 -7.53 3.95
C VAL A 92 -5.22 -6.60 2.79
N GLY A 93 -5.97 -6.74 1.70
CA GLY A 93 -5.70 -6.03 0.46
C GLY A 93 -6.25 -4.61 0.47
N ASP A 94 -7.47 -4.45 0.99
CA ASP A 94 -8.12 -3.16 1.15
C ASP A 94 -9.18 -3.20 2.25
N LEU A 95 -9.47 -2.02 2.80
CA LEU A 95 -10.50 -1.79 3.81
C LEU A 95 -10.99 -0.36 3.63
N TYR A 96 -12.21 -0.18 3.19
CA TYR A 96 -12.75 1.15 2.91
C TYR A 96 -14.25 1.25 3.21
N ALA A 97 -14.68 2.40 3.74
CA ALA A 97 -16.09 2.73 3.89
C ALA A 97 -16.37 4.21 3.62
N ASP A 98 -17.60 4.48 3.19
CA ASP A 98 -18.12 5.84 3.07
C ASP A 98 -18.33 6.41 4.48
N GLN A 99 -17.54 7.44 4.82
CA GLN A 99 -17.56 8.11 6.14
C GLN A 99 -18.90 8.77 6.48
N SER A 100 -19.79 8.94 5.50
CA SER A 100 -21.14 9.45 5.74
C SER A 100 -22.07 8.43 6.43
N ILE A 101 -21.70 7.15 6.44
CA ILE A 101 -22.47 6.08 7.05
C ILE A 101 -22.08 5.95 8.53
N GLN A 102 -23.04 6.25 9.40
CA GLN A 102 -22.86 6.11 10.84
C GLN A 102 -23.56 4.84 11.34
N VAL A 103 -22.84 4.05 12.11
CA VAL A 103 -23.37 2.81 12.74
C VAL A 103 -23.31 2.89 14.25
N ALA A 104 -24.32 2.31 14.88
CA ALA A 104 -24.31 2.12 16.31
C ALA A 104 -23.17 1.12 16.67
N GLY A 105 -22.19 1.59 17.45
CA GLY A 105 -21.09 0.74 17.94
C GLY A 105 -19.72 0.97 17.29
N GLY A 106 -19.54 1.89 16.36
CA GLY A 106 -18.24 2.24 15.80
C GLY A 106 -18.27 2.61 14.32
N SER A 107 -17.10 2.62 13.68
CA SER A 107 -17.02 2.83 12.23
C SER A 107 -17.25 1.52 11.48
N VAL A 108 -17.74 1.64 10.25
CA VAL A 108 -17.95 0.50 9.33
C VAL A 108 -16.65 -0.25 9.09
N GLU A 109 -15.54 0.47 8.95
CA GLU A 109 -14.22 -0.12 8.74
C GLU A 109 -13.80 -1.02 9.90
N ARG A 110 -14.11 -0.63 11.15
CA ARG A 110 -13.77 -1.46 12.33
C ARG A 110 -14.55 -2.77 12.33
N ILE A 111 -15.82 -2.73 11.96
CA ILE A 111 -16.66 -3.93 11.85
C ILE A 111 -16.13 -4.85 10.73
N LEU A 112 -15.82 -4.30 9.57
CA LEU A 112 -15.25 -5.05 8.46
C LEU A 112 -13.87 -5.64 8.81
N ALA A 113 -13.01 -4.87 9.50
CA ALA A 113 -11.71 -5.35 9.97
C ALA A 113 -11.86 -6.54 10.91
N THR A 114 -12.80 -6.50 11.86
CA THR A 114 -13.08 -7.62 12.77
C THR A 114 -13.42 -8.88 11.98
N HIS A 115 -14.35 -8.83 11.04
CA HIS A 115 -14.75 -9.99 10.23
C HIS A 115 -13.59 -10.55 9.38
N VAL A 116 -12.77 -9.68 8.80
CA VAL A 116 -11.59 -10.10 8.02
C VAL A 116 -10.56 -10.78 8.92
N ILE A 117 -10.26 -10.21 10.09
CA ILE A 117 -9.29 -10.74 11.04
C ILE A 117 -9.74 -12.11 11.55
N GLU A 118 -10.99 -12.23 12.03
CA GLU A 118 -11.56 -13.50 12.49
C GLU A 118 -11.48 -14.59 11.42
N THR A 119 -11.83 -14.25 10.17
CA THR A 119 -11.78 -15.20 9.05
C THR A 119 -10.35 -15.66 8.79
N LEU A 120 -9.40 -14.75 8.76
CA LEU A 120 -8.00 -15.07 8.49
C LEU A 120 -7.40 -15.91 9.62
N GLN A 121 -7.63 -15.55 10.90
CA GLN A 121 -7.11 -16.30 12.05
C GLN A 121 -7.70 -17.71 12.16
N GLN A 122 -8.95 -17.91 11.69
CA GLN A 122 -9.60 -19.23 11.65
C GLN A 122 -9.23 -20.04 10.39
N SER A 123 -8.49 -19.46 9.44
CA SER A 123 -8.11 -20.17 8.20
C SER A 123 -7.04 -21.22 8.47
N PRO A 124 -7.28 -22.52 8.14
CA PRO A 124 -6.32 -23.58 8.41
C PRO A 124 -4.98 -23.37 7.72
N GLY A 125 -3.88 -23.55 8.44
CA GLY A 125 -2.51 -23.43 7.91
C GLY A 125 -2.04 -22.00 7.68
N LEU A 126 -2.77 -21.01 8.17
CA LEU A 126 -2.34 -19.61 8.16
C LEU A 126 -1.55 -19.34 9.45
N ASP A 127 -0.32 -18.88 9.30
CA ASP A 127 0.59 -18.57 10.41
C ASP A 127 0.98 -17.09 10.46
N ARG A 128 0.53 -16.30 9.47
CA ARG A 128 0.83 -14.87 9.38
C ARG A 128 -0.31 -14.08 8.74
N ILE A 129 -0.57 -12.87 9.24
CA ILE A 129 -1.49 -11.91 8.64
C ILE A 129 -0.78 -10.55 8.57
N GLU A 130 -0.84 -9.91 7.41
CA GLU A 130 -0.28 -8.57 7.17
C GLU A 130 -1.37 -7.61 6.69
N ALA A 131 -1.36 -6.37 7.19
CA ALA A 131 -2.18 -5.28 6.71
C ALA A 131 -1.36 -3.98 6.65
N GLN A 132 -1.52 -3.19 5.58
CA GLN A 132 -0.95 -1.85 5.47
C GLN A 132 -2.05 -0.90 4.97
N LEU A 133 -2.60 -0.10 5.89
CA LEU A 133 -3.85 0.62 5.66
C LEU A 133 -3.57 2.11 5.38
N LEU A 134 -2.89 2.38 4.26
CA LEU A 134 -2.43 3.72 3.86
C LEU A 134 -3.53 4.80 3.82
N PRO A 135 -4.80 4.54 3.41
CA PRO A 135 -5.85 5.55 3.45
C PRO A 135 -6.32 5.94 4.85
N HIS A 136 -6.04 5.13 5.88
CA HIS A 136 -6.47 5.38 7.25
C HIS A 136 -5.38 6.09 8.06
N GLU A 137 -5.78 7.10 8.84
CA GLU A 137 -4.84 7.71 9.79
C GLU A 137 -4.45 6.73 10.89
N SER A 138 -3.21 6.89 11.39
CA SER A 138 -2.73 6.08 12.49
C SER A 138 -3.68 6.12 13.69
N GLY A 139 -4.03 4.94 14.20
CA GLY A 139 -4.99 4.76 15.30
C GLY A 139 -6.47 4.68 14.88
N ALA A 140 -6.85 5.06 13.67
CA ALA A 140 -8.28 5.11 13.27
C ALA A 140 -8.95 3.73 13.31
N VAL A 141 -8.26 2.69 12.85
CA VAL A 141 -8.79 1.31 12.76
C VAL A 141 -8.02 0.31 13.61
N ASN A 142 -7.16 0.76 14.52
CA ASN A 142 -6.27 -0.11 15.29
C ASN A 142 -7.00 -1.05 16.27
N GLY A 143 -8.18 -0.67 16.78
CA GLY A 143 -8.90 -1.42 17.82
C GLY A 143 -9.04 -2.91 17.53
N PRO A 144 -9.65 -3.35 16.43
CA PRO A 144 -9.78 -4.75 16.06
C PRO A 144 -8.44 -5.50 15.99
N PHE A 145 -7.43 -4.89 15.36
CA PHE A 145 -6.11 -5.50 15.24
C PHE A 145 -5.43 -5.70 16.60
N MET A 146 -5.47 -4.68 17.46
CA MET A 146 -4.83 -4.77 18.78
C MET A 146 -5.54 -5.77 19.70
N GLN A 147 -6.86 -5.87 19.63
CA GLN A 147 -7.65 -6.84 20.39
C GLN A 147 -7.31 -8.30 20.03
N GLU A 148 -6.98 -8.54 18.77
CA GLU A 148 -6.64 -9.86 18.22
C GLU A 148 -5.13 -10.14 18.20
N GLY A 149 -4.33 -9.36 18.94
CA GLY A 149 -2.93 -9.64 19.19
C GLY A 149 -1.96 -9.25 18.08
N PHE A 150 -2.36 -8.36 17.16
CA PHE A 150 -1.45 -7.85 16.13
C PHE A 150 -0.41 -6.90 16.73
N ARG A 151 0.78 -6.91 16.16
CA ARG A 151 1.79 -5.86 16.36
C ARG A 151 1.50 -4.70 15.42
N GLN A 152 1.49 -3.48 15.94
CA GLN A 152 1.30 -2.25 15.18
C GLN A 152 2.65 -1.61 14.84
N PHE A 153 2.78 -1.15 13.62
CA PHE A 153 3.97 -0.45 13.12
C PHE A 153 3.55 0.89 12.48
N PRO A 154 3.72 2.02 13.18
CA PRO A 154 3.45 3.33 12.61
C PRO A 154 4.36 3.60 11.41
N ARG A 155 3.76 4.10 10.32
CA ARG A 155 4.45 4.42 9.08
C ARG A 155 4.15 5.85 8.65
N LEU A 156 5.10 6.45 7.97
CA LEU A 156 5.00 7.81 7.45
C LEU A 156 4.87 7.75 5.92
N PHE A 157 3.91 8.48 5.38
CA PHE A 157 3.86 8.83 3.98
C PHE A 157 4.49 10.21 3.81
N MET A 158 5.60 10.26 3.05
CA MET A 158 6.38 11.48 2.86
C MET A 158 6.39 11.89 1.40
N VAL A 159 6.42 13.19 1.13
CA VAL A 159 6.39 13.78 -0.20
C VAL A 159 7.48 14.83 -0.35
N LEU A 160 8.20 14.77 -1.47
CA LEU A 160 9.15 15.76 -1.93
C LEU A 160 8.50 16.56 -3.08
N PRO A 161 8.20 17.85 -2.90
CA PRO A 161 7.79 18.71 -4.01
C PRO A 161 8.95 18.89 -4.99
N LEU A 162 8.75 18.53 -6.25
CA LEU A 162 9.82 18.62 -7.26
C LEU A 162 9.93 20.01 -7.89
N THR A 163 8.87 20.81 -7.85
CA THR A 163 8.81 22.15 -8.45
C THR A 163 9.57 23.20 -7.64
N THR A 164 9.62 23.06 -6.31
CA THR A 164 10.22 24.04 -5.38
C THR A 164 11.55 23.59 -4.80
N ASN A 165 11.85 22.29 -4.82
CA ASN A 165 13.10 21.77 -4.28
C ASN A 165 14.29 22.16 -5.19
N PRO A 166 15.40 22.68 -4.66
CA PRO A 166 16.56 23.11 -5.46
C PRO A 166 17.30 21.96 -6.16
N GLY A 167 16.98 20.73 -5.83
CA GLY A 167 17.64 19.52 -6.34
C GLY A 167 18.58 18.91 -5.28
N ILE A 168 18.69 17.60 -5.35
CA ILE A 168 19.58 16.82 -4.51
C ILE A 168 20.89 16.61 -5.28
N GLN A 169 22.04 16.85 -4.62
CA GLN A 169 23.33 16.65 -5.26
C GLN A 169 23.67 15.16 -5.38
N ILE A 170 24.24 14.79 -6.51
CA ILE A 170 24.75 13.44 -6.73
C ILE A 170 26.20 13.42 -6.21
N SER A 171 26.46 12.60 -5.19
CA SER A 171 27.82 12.40 -4.70
C SER A 171 28.58 11.46 -5.62
N SER A 172 29.77 11.89 -6.06
CA SER A 172 30.64 11.04 -6.84
C SER A 172 31.40 10.06 -5.91
N SER A 173 31.25 8.77 -6.13
CA SER A 173 32.07 7.74 -5.51
C SER A 173 32.86 7.07 -6.64
N PRO A 174 34.22 7.15 -6.65
CA PRO A 174 35.01 6.73 -7.82
C PRO A 174 34.85 5.23 -8.14
N ASP A 175 34.52 4.42 -7.14
CA ASP A 175 34.33 2.98 -7.26
C ASP A 175 32.86 2.56 -7.47
N ILE A 176 31.92 3.51 -7.49
CA ILE A 176 30.50 3.25 -7.77
C ILE A 176 30.10 3.83 -9.13
N GLU A 177 29.40 3.01 -9.88
CA GLU A 177 28.72 3.39 -11.10
C GLU A 177 27.21 3.38 -10.86
N PHE A 178 26.53 4.45 -11.21
CA PHE A 178 25.09 4.52 -11.20
C PHE A 178 24.56 4.34 -12.62
N ARG A 179 23.59 3.46 -12.80
CA ARG A 179 22.92 3.28 -14.08
C ARG A 179 21.44 2.98 -13.90
N ARG A 180 20.66 3.12 -14.97
CA ARG A 180 19.24 2.74 -14.96
C ARG A 180 19.08 1.25 -14.73
N TRP A 181 17.95 0.91 -14.10
CA TRP A 181 17.48 -0.46 -13.93
C TRP A 181 17.36 -1.19 -15.27
N GLY A 182 17.60 -2.47 -15.29
CA GLY A 182 17.36 -3.36 -16.43
C GLY A 182 16.89 -4.74 -15.98
N GLU A 183 16.36 -5.53 -16.89
CA GLU A 183 15.87 -6.89 -16.63
C GLU A 183 16.93 -7.81 -15.98
N GLN A 184 18.20 -7.60 -16.31
CA GLN A 184 19.33 -8.32 -15.70
C GLN A 184 19.52 -8.04 -14.22
N ASP A 185 18.88 -7.01 -13.68
CA ASP A 185 19.04 -6.60 -12.28
C ASP A 185 18.07 -7.30 -11.33
N PHE A 186 17.11 -8.08 -11.82
CA PHE A 186 16.12 -8.76 -10.97
C PHE A 186 16.79 -9.61 -9.87
N GLN A 187 17.65 -10.54 -10.26
CA GLN A 187 18.32 -11.44 -9.32
C GLN A 187 19.31 -10.69 -8.39
N PRO A 188 20.20 -9.82 -8.91
CA PRO A 188 21.08 -9.01 -8.06
C PRO A 188 20.32 -8.11 -7.09
N ALA A 189 19.26 -7.44 -7.53
CA ALA A 189 18.45 -6.57 -6.66
C ALA A 189 17.72 -7.35 -5.56
N ALA A 190 17.18 -8.54 -5.87
CA ALA A 190 16.60 -9.42 -4.85
C ALA A 190 17.62 -9.78 -3.77
N SER A 191 18.87 -10.08 -4.17
CA SER A 191 19.95 -10.36 -3.23
C SER A 191 20.29 -9.15 -2.35
N VAL A 192 20.33 -7.94 -2.96
CA VAL A 192 20.52 -6.68 -2.21
C VAL A 192 19.40 -6.45 -1.21
N ILE A 193 18.15 -6.61 -1.62
CA ILE A 193 16.97 -6.46 -0.74
C ILE A 193 17.09 -7.44 0.43
N THR A 194 17.26 -8.73 0.17
CA THR A 194 17.35 -9.75 1.23
C THR A 194 18.49 -9.43 2.22
N ALA A 195 19.65 -9.00 1.73
CA ALA A 195 20.77 -8.65 2.59
C ALA A 195 20.54 -7.35 3.38
N ALA A 196 19.96 -6.34 2.73
CA ALA A 196 19.73 -5.03 3.33
C ALA A 196 18.70 -5.07 4.46
N TYR A 197 17.70 -5.94 4.36
CA TYR A 197 16.61 -6.06 5.34
C TYR A 197 16.81 -7.18 6.38
N ARG A 198 17.92 -7.88 6.37
CA ARG A 198 18.23 -8.87 7.41
C ARG A 198 18.28 -8.21 8.80
N GLY A 199 17.37 -8.62 9.69
CA GLY A 199 17.23 -8.03 11.04
C GLY A 199 16.74 -6.58 11.05
N HIS A 200 16.13 -6.11 9.96
CA HIS A 200 15.55 -4.78 9.87
C HIS A 200 14.05 -4.82 10.21
N ILE A 201 13.52 -3.76 10.85
CA ILE A 201 12.13 -3.66 11.25
C ILE A 201 11.14 -3.86 10.09
N ASP A 202 11.48 -3.43 8.86
CA ASP A 202 10.61 -3.61 7.71
C ASP A 202 10.47 -5.08 7.30
N SER A 203 11.42 -5.98 7.68
CA SER A 203 11.28 -7.42 7.49
C SER A 203 10.30 -8.06 8.48
N ASP A 204 9.95 -7.36 9.56
CA ASP A 204 8.86 -7.77 10.45
C ASP A 204 7.50 -7.41 9.86
N ILE A 205 7.43 -6.33 9.07
CA ILE A 205 6.21 -5.85 8.43
C ILE A 205 5.90 -6.63 7.14
N ASN A 206 6.94 -6.88 6.32
CA ASN A 206 6.82 -7.62 5.07
C ASN A 206 7.81 -8.78 5.04
N ASP A 207 7.31 -10.00 5.19
CA ASP A 207 8.12 -11.23 5.23
C ASP A 207 8.83 -11.54 3.91
N GLN A 208 8.38 -10.98 2.78
CA GLN A 208 9.02 -11.14 1.48
C GLN A 208 10.49 -10.68 1.49
N TYR A 209 10.87 -9.79 2.41
CA TYR A 209 12.27 -9.35 2.57
C TYR A 209 13.17 -10.38 3.28
N ARG A 210 12.58 -11.39 3.94
CA ARG A 210 13.33 -12.38 4.75
C ARG A 210 14.08 -13.41 3.92
N SER A 211 13.75 -13.58 2.65
CA SER A 211 14.35 -14.59 1.77
C SER A 211 14.55 -14.10 0.34
N LEU A 212 15.50 -14.70 -0.37
CA LEU A 212 15.73 -14.39 -1.79
C LEU A 212 14.48 -14.66 -2.64
N HIS A 213 13.78 -15.77 -2.39
CA HIS A 213 12.54 -16.10 -3.09
C HIS A 213 11.44 -15.07 -2.81
N GLY A 214 11.29 -14.64 -1.55
CA GLY A 214 10.37 -13.56 -1.17
C GLY A 214 10.72 -12.25 -1.86
N SER A 215 12.00 -11.84 -1.84
CA SER A 215 12.47 -10.63 -2.50
C SER A 215 12.27 -10.65 -4.02
N LEU A 216 12.44 -11.82 -4.67
CA LEU A 216 12.12 -11.99 -6.10
C LEU A 216 10.61 -11.81 -6.37
N ARG A 217 9.75 -12.38 -5.51
CA ARG A 217 8.30 -12.22 -5.62
C ARG A 217 7.91 -10.75 -5.42
N PHE A 218 8.47 -10.08 -4.41
CA PHE A 218 8.27 -8.67 -4.16
C PHE A 218 8.64 -7.81 -5.39
N LEU A 219 9.81 -8.03 -5.98
CA LEU A 219 10.22 -7.34 -7.21
C LEU A 219 9.29 -7.62 -8.38
N ASN A 220 8.86 -8.88 -8.55
CA ASN A 220 7.92 -9.23 -9.60
C ASN A 220 6.57 -8.49 -9.41
N ASN A 221 6.11 -8.36 -8.18
CA ASN A 221 4.90 -7.61 -7.88
C ASN A 221 5.04 -6.13 -8.23
N ILE A 222 6.16 -5.48 -7.87
CA ILE A 222 6.39 -4.06 -8.21
C ILE A 222 6.50 -3.83 -9.72
N VAL A 223 7.27 -4.67 -10.41
CA VAL A 223 7.63 -4.41 -11.82
C VAL A 223 6.52 -4.82 -12.77
N ARG A 224 5.73 -5.84 -12.44
CA ARG A 224 4.73 -6.42 -13.36
C ARG A 224 3.28 -6.15 -12.99
N PHE A 225 3.00 -5.78 -11.74
CA PHE A 225 1.63 -5.57 -11.28
C PHE A 225 1.44 -4.13 -10.77
N PRO A 226 0.40 -3.41 -11.22
CA PRO A 226 0.22 -1.98 -10.92
C PRO A 226 -0.34 -1.70 -9.51
N GLY A 227 -0.09 -2.54 -8.51
CA GLY A 227 -0.61 -2.35 -7.15
C GLY A 227 -0.18 -1.05 -6.48
N CYS A 228 1.08 -0.61 -6.74
CA CYS A 228 1.61 0.68 -6.26
C CYS A 228 1.95 1.61 -7.44
N GLY A 229 1.06 1.70 -8.44
CA GLY A 229 1.29 2.47 -9.66
C GLY A 229 2.02 1.67 -10.75
N ILE A 230 2.32 2.33 -11.86
CA ILE A 230 3.00 1.74 -13.02
C ILE A 230 4.51 1.87 -12.83
N PHE A 231 5.24 0.76 -12.86
CA PHE A 231 6.70 0.76 -12.73
C PHE A 231 7.36 1.69 -13.76
N ASP A 232 8.23 2.58 -13.29
CA ASP A 232 8.94 3.55 -14.11
C ASP A 232 10.42 3.16 -14.25
N ASN A 233 10.72 2.47 -15.33
CA ASN A 233 12.07 2.00 -15.63
C ASN A 233 13.07 3.16 -15.78
N ASN A 234 12.63 4.31 -16.28
CA ASN A 234 13.51 5.47 -16.49
C ASN A 234 13.89 6.17 -15.18
N ALA A 235 13.00 6.13 -14.17
CA ALA A 235 13.24 6.72 -12.85
C ALA A 235 13.76 5.69 -11.83
N SER A 236 14.07 4.46 -12.24
CA SER A 236 14.61 3.38 -11.41
C SER A 236 16.09 3.18 -11.70
N PHE A 237 16.90 3.02 -10.64
CA PHE A 237 18.35 3.01 -10.74
C PHE A 237 18.99 1.93 -9.87
N VAL A 238 20.17 1.48 -10.29
CA VAL A 238 21.05 0.61 -9.51
C VAL A 238 22.42 1.27 -9.33
N ALA A 239 23.02 1.00 -8.17
CA ALA A 239 24.42 1.32 -7.89
C ALA A 239 25.25 0.04 -8.03
N VAL A 240 26.29 0.10 -8.84
CA VAL A 240 27.17 -1.05 -9.18
C VAL A 240 28.59 -0.75 -8.77
N HIS A 241 29.23 -1.66 -8.05
CA HIS A 241 30.64 -1.54 -7.72
C HIS A 241 31.50 -1.80 -8.99
N ARG A 242 32.31 -0.82 -9.39
CA ARG A 242 33.01 -0.83 -10.70
C ARG A 242 33.92 -2.03 -10.93
N LEU A 243 34.71 -2.41 -9.90
CA LEU A 243 35.68 -3.50 -10.00
C LEU A 243 35.00 -4.88 -10.00
N THR A 244 34.09 -5.11 -9.03
CA THR A 244 33.44 -6.42 -8.86
C THR A 244 32.23 -6.61 -9.75
N ARG A 245 31.72 -5.55 -10.36
CA ARG A 245 30.49 -5.52 -11.16
C ARG A 245 29.23 -5.97 -10.39
N THR A 246 29.30 -5.96 -9.05
CA THR A 246 28.18 -6.33 -8.18
C THR A 246 27.24 -5.15 -7.96
N VAL A 247 25.93 -5.40 -7.95
CA VAL A 247 24.93 -4.43 -7.52
C VAL A 247 25.02 -4.28 -6.01
N VAL A 248 25.20 -3.04 -5.54
CA VAL A 248 25.35 -2.71 -4.12
C VAL A 248 24.20 -1.86 -3.58
N GLY A 249 23.38 -1.33 -4.46
CA GLY A 249 22.21 -0.54 -4.10
C GLY A 249 21.17 -0.54 -5.21
N VAL A 250 19.91 -0.36 -4.83
CA VAL A 250 18.78 -0.30 -5.75
C VAL A 250 17.77 0.76 -5.31
N LEU A 251 17.21 1.48 -6.28
CA LEU A 251 16.04 2.31 -6.13
C LEU A 251 15.04 1.98 -7.22
N LEU A 252 13.81 1.68 -6.84
CA LEU A 252 12.70 1.42 -7.73
C LEU A 252 11.64 2.50 -7.56
N CYS A 253 11.15 3.02 -8.66
CA CYS A 253 10.13 4.06 -8.71
C CYS A 253 8.95 3.60 -9.56
N SER A 254 7.74 3.91 -9.12
CA SER A 254 6.51 3.74 -9.89
C SER A 254 5.85 5.10 -10.11
N ARG A 255 5.15 5.24 -11.23
CA ARG A 255 4.29 6.38 -11.50
C ARG A 255 2.90 6.10 -10.93
N VAL A 256 2.50 6.87 -9.92
CA VAL A 256 1.21 6.74 -9.22
C VAL A 256 0.16 7.73 -9.69
N ARG A 257 0.58 8.76 -10.43
CA ARG A 257 -0.22 9.70 -11.21
C ARG A 257 0.65 10.20 -12.36
N ASP A 258 0.08 10.83 -13.38
CA ASP A 258 0.84 11.26 -14.56
C ASP A 258 2.04 12.16 -14.25
N ASP A 259 1.99 12.89 -13.14
CA ASP A 259 3.01 13.81 -12.67
C ASP A 259 3.53 13.52 -11.26
N VAL A 260 3.24 12.33 -10.69
CA VAL A 260 3.70 11.94 -9.34
C VAL A 260 4.39 10.58 -9.39
N GLY A 261 5.65 10.56 -8.93
CA GLY A 261 6.42 9.34 -8.70
C GLY A 261 6.27 8.84 -7.27
N HIS A 262 6.48 7.53 -7.07
CA HIS A 262 6.55 6.90 -5.75
C HIS A 262 7.75 5.98 -5.69
N ILE A 263 8.64 6.17 -4.71
CA ILE A 263 9.72 5.23 -4.43
C ILE A 263 9.12 4.01 -3.75
N THR A 264 9.00 2.92 -4.49
CA THR A 264 8.49 1.64 -3.99
C THR A 264 9.56 0.86 -3.21
N GLN A 265 10.83 1.10 -3.52
CA GLN A 265 11.96 0.49 -2.84
C GLN A 265 13.22 1.33 -2.96
N VAL A 266 13.97 1.46 -1.86
CA VAL A 266 15.35 1.95 -1.86
C VAL A 266 16.13 1.23 -0.78
N CYS A 267 17.21 0.56 -1.15
CA CYS A 267 18.08 -0.12 -0.19
C CYS A 267 19.52 -0.24 -0.69
N ILE A 268 20.44 -0.35 0.27
CA ILE A 268 21.89 -0.43 0.04
C ILE A 268 22.43 -1.60 0.84
N LEU A 269 23.33 -2.39 0.27
CA LEU A 269 24.04 -3.44 0.98
C LEU A 269 24.66 -2.89 2.28
N PRO A 270 24.57 -3.61 3.41
CA PRO A 270 25.09 -3.16 4.69
C PRO A 270 26.53 -2.64 4.65
N GLU A 271 27.41 -3.37 3.96
CA GLU A 271 28.84 -3.03 3.80
C GLU A 271 29.11 -1.80 2.93
N SER A 272 28.11 -1.38 2.15
CA SER A 272 28.21 -0.19 1.27
C SER A 272 27.51 1.06 1.83
N ARG A 273 26.93 0.96 3.03
CA ARG A 273 26.28 2.10 3.70
C ARG A 273 27.30 3.18 4.14
N GLY A 274 26.82 4.38 4.43
CA GLY A 274 27.65 5.52 4.85
C GLY A 274 28.42 6.20 3.72
N ARG A 275 28.22 5.80 2.47
CA ARG A 275 28.92 6.30 1.27
C ARG A 275 28.02 7.17 0.38
N GLN A 276 26.93 7.69 0.90
CA GLN A 276 25.96 8.54 0.21
C GLN A 276 25.31 7.89 -1.04
N ILE A 277 25.39 6.55 -1.20
CA ILE A 277 24.85 5.84 -2.36
C ILE A 277 23.33 5.98 -2.41
N GLY A 278 22.64 5.88 -1.26
CA GLY A 278 21.19 6.03 -1.20
C GLY A 278 20.74 7.45 -1.58
N GLU A 279 21.44 8.48 -1.10
CA GLU A 279 21.18 9.87 -1.47
C GLU A 279 21.36 10.08 -2.98
N SER A 280 22.41 9.54 -3.56
CA SER A 280 22.70 9.64 -5.00
C SER A 280 21.64 8.93 -5.86
N LEU A 281 21.15 7.76 -5.42
CA LEU A 281 20.04 7.07 -6.11
C LEU A 281 18.76 7.90 -6.08
N ILE A 282 18.41 8.50 -4.92
CA ILE A 282 17.26 9.39 -4.81
C ILE A 282 17.46 10.65 -5.67
N ALA A 283 18.67 11.22 -5.69
CA ALA A 283 19.00 12.36 -6.51
C ALA A 283 18.80 12.08 -8.00
N LEU A 284 19.26 10.93 -8.49
CA LEU A 284 19.08 10.50 -9.89
C LEU A 284 17.61 10.32 -10.25
N CYS A 285 16.84 9.65 -9.39
CA CYS A 285 15.39 9.50 -9.56
C CYS A 285 14.70 10.87 -9.61
N THR A 286 15.00 11.73 -8.65
CA THR A 286 14.47 13.10 -8.59
C THR A 286 14.79 13.91 -9.84
N HIS A 287 16.03 13.87 -10.31
CA HIS A 287 16.48 14.57 -11.50
C HIS A 287 15.74 14.07 -12.76
N GLU A 288 15.62 12.75 -12.93
CA GLU A 288 14.89 12.15 -14.04
C GLU A 288 13.41 12.59 -14.07
N LEU A 289 12.73 12.52 -12.90
CA LEU A 289 11.34 12.92 -12.79
C LEU A 289 11.15 14.43 -13.07
N ARG A 290 12.06 15.29 -12.61
CA ARG A 290 12.04 16.73 -12.90
C ARG A 290 12.18 17.02 -14.39
N ASN A 291 13.10 16.35 -15.06
CA ASN A 291 13.30 16.50 -16.51
C ASN A 291 12.05 16.14 -17.30
N ARG A 292 11.18 15.33 -16.71
CA ARG A 292 9.89 14.91 -17.26
C ARG A 292 8.70 15.70 -16.70
N ASN A 293 8.95 16.83 -16.01
CA ASN A 293 7.96 17.73 -15.43
C ASN A 293 7.04 17.09 -14.38
N PHE A 294 7.54 16.12 -13.62
CA PHE A 294 6.81 15.60 -12.48
C PHE A 294 6.72 16.65 -11.36
N SER A 295 5.58 16.74 -10.71
CA SER A 295 5.30 17.71 -9.64
C SER A 295 5.80 17.25 -8.27
N ALA A 296 5.82 15.93 -8.02
CA ALA A 296 6.18 15.37 -6.73
C ALA A 296 6.77 13.96 -6.82
N LEU A 297 7.52 13.61 -5.76
CA LEU A 297 8.02 12.25 -5.49
C LEU A 297 7.61 11.87 -4.06
N SER A 298 6.95 10.74 -3.89
CA SER A 298 6.52 10.23 -2.59
C SER A 298 7.26 8.94 -2.19
N LEU A 299 7.21 8.61 -0.92
CA LEU A 299 7.65 7.34 -0.36
C LEU A 299 6.90 7.00 0.93
N THR A 300 6.99 5.75 1.37
CA THR A 300 6.59 5.33 2.71
C THR A 300 7.79 4.83 3.50
N VAL A 301 7.82 5.10 4.80
CA VAL A 301 8.89 4.66 5.69
C VAL A 301 8.32 4.31 7.06
N THR A 302 8.86 3.31 7.72
CA THR A 302 8.53 3.00 9.12
C THR A 302 9.05 4.10 10.03
N GLU A 303 8.19 4.64 10.90
CA GLU A 303 8.52 5.78 11.76
C GLU A 303 9.76 5.51 12.63
N ASN A 304 9.87 4.30 13.16
CA ASN A 304 11.00 3.87 13.98
C ASN A 304 12.32 3.69 13.18
N ASN A 305 12.29 3.75 11.85
CA ASN A 305 13.50 3.82 11.04
C ASN A 305 14.05 5.25 11.01
N THR A 306 14.47 5.76 12.17
CA THR A 306 14.88 7.14 12.36
C THR A 306 16.02 7.59 11.45
N LYS A 307 16.91 6.67 11.06
CA LYS A 307 18.00 6.96 10.12
C LYS A 307 17.46 7.33 8.74
N ALA A 308 16.49 6.55 8.23
CA ALA A 308 15.88 6.82 6.94
C ALA A 308 14.98 8.08 7.01
N VAL A 309 14.19 8.23 8.07
CA VAL A 309 13.35 9.42 8.29
C VAL A 309 14.19 10.70 8.29
N ASN A 310 15.29 10.72 9.05
CA ASN A 310 16.21 11.87 9.08
C ASN A 310 16.87 12.15 7.71
N LEU A 311 17.22 11.09 6.97
CA LEU A 311 17.71 11.23 5.60
C LEU A 311 16.67 11.91 4.72
N TYR A 312 15.44 11.42 4.70
CA TYR A 312 14.38 11.97 3.84
C TYR A 312 14.04 13.42 4.20
N HIS A 313 13.97 13.76 5.49
CA HIS A 313 13.82 15.16 5.92
C HIS A 313 14.95 16.06 5.41
N ARG A 314 16.21 15.61 5.52
CA ARG A 314 17.38 16.37 5.02
C ARG A 314 17.33 16.55 3.49
N LEU A 315 16.74 15.61 2.76
CA LEU A 315 16.53 15.70 1.30
C LEU A 315 15.32 16.58 0.92
N GLY A 316 14.54 17.05 1.89
CA GLY A 316 13.39 17.92 1.68
C GLY A 316 12.05 17.20 1.58
N PHE A 317 11.99 15.90 1.92
CA PHE A 317 10.70 15.23 2.06
C PHE A 317 9.97 15.71 3.31
N GLU A 318 8.68 15.96 3.16
CA GLU A 318 7.77 16.36 4.23
C GLU A 318 6.80 15.23 4.57
N ILE A 319 6.51 15.03 5.85
CA ILE A 319 5.47 14.10 6.29
C ILE A 319 4.11 14.69 5.87
N LYS A 320 3.36 13.96 5.07
CA LYS A 320 1.99 14.33 4.68
C LYS A 320 0.95 13.53 5.44
N ARG A 321 1.28 12.31 5.86
CA ARG A 321 0.35 11.42 6.53
C ARG A 321 1.09 10.41 7.39
N GLN A 322 0.43 9.97 8.46
CA GLN A 322 0.84 8.84 9.29
C GLN A 322 -0.26 7.76 9.20
N PHE A 323 0.13 6.51 9.04
CA PHE A 323 -0.75 5.36 8.93
C PHE A 323 -0.14 4.15 9.63
N ASP A 324 -0.89 3.07 9.78
CA ASP A 324 -0.40 1.87 10.46
C ASP A 324 -0.26 0.68 9.51
N ALA A 325 0.79 -0.10 9.76
CA ALA A 325 0.87 -1.49 9.33
C ALA A 325 0.64 -2.39 10.55
N PHE A 326 0.00 -3.53 10.31
CA PHE A 326 -0.32 -4.52 11.33
C PHE A 326 0.18 -5.89 10.90
N VAL A 327 0.74 -6.64 11.86
CA VAL A 327 1.24 -7.99 11.63
C VAL A 327 0.84 -8.88 12.79
N TRP A 328 0.26 -10.01 12.46
CA TRP A 328 0.00 -11.10 13.39
C TRP A 328 0.81 -12.34 12.96
N GLU A 329 1.40 -13.04 13.94
CA GLU A 329 2.10 -14.30 13.75
C GLU A 329 1.51 -15.29 14.76
N GLY A 330 0.97 -16.42 14.25
CA GLY A 330 0.30 -17.47 15.01
C GLY A 330 1.25 -18.44 15.68
#